data_4b4f836e717c509bf4192598278fedf0
#
_entry.id   4b4f836e717c509bf4192598278fedf0
#
_cell.length_a   1.000
_cell.length_b   1.000
_cell.length_c   1.000
_cell.angle_alpha   90.00
_cell.angle_beta   90.00
_cell.angle_gamma   90.00
#
_symmetry.space_group_name_H-M   'P 1'
#
loop_
_entity.id
_entity.type
_entity.pdbx_description
1 polymer ?
#
loop_
_entity_poly.entity_id
_entity_poly.type
_entity_poly.pdbx_seq_one_letter_code
_entity_poly.pdbx_strand_id
1 'polypeptide(L)'
;QVGEKGSVALTRIESRSASLNAVPDGCAIYLDRRLALGEDEAKVAAEMNELVAGTDAQWEIYDAQGTSWTGKPVVLHTFLPAWEAKQEEPLAQAGIRAYKEIMGKAPELFKWDFATNGFACAGRYHVPTIGLGPGDYVLAHQKNERCRVEDIENACMFYAELVANL
;
A
#
# COMPACT_ATOMS: atom_id res chain seq x y z
N GLN A 1 -3.14 -0.66 -16.50
CA GLN A 1 -3.30 0.56 -15.70
C GLN A 1 -3.30 0.17 -14.24
N VAL A 2 -2.37 0.75 -13.46
CA VAL A 2 -2.25 0.51 -12.02
C VAL A 2 -3.52 1.07 -11.34
N GLY A 3 -4.15 0.27 -10.46
CA GLY A 3 -5.33 0.67 -9.69
C GLY A 3 -6.69 0.42 -10.34
N GLU A 4 -6.76 -0.01 -11.60
CA GLU A 4 -8.04 -0.33 -12.26
C GLU A 4 -8.50 -1.77 -12.05
N LYS A 5 -7.55 -2.67 -11.76
CA LYS A 5 -7.84 -4.07 -11.45
C LYS A 5 -7.05 -4.49 -10.23
N GLY A 6 -7.74 -5.06 -9.28
CA GLY A 6 -7.12 -5.77 -8.18
C GLY A 6 -6.43 -7.05 -8.66
N SER A 7 -5.56 -7.59 -7.83
CA SER A 7 -4.97 -8.92 -8.03
C SER A 7 -4.98 -9.71 -6.74
N VAL A 8 -4.96 -11.03 -6.86
CA VAL A 8 -4.91 -11.95 -5.72
C VAL A 8 -3.78 -12.93 -5.95
N ALA A 9 -2.93 -13.10 -4.96
CA ALA A 9 -1.88 -14.10 -4.96
C ALA A 9 -2.03 -15.02 -3.74
N LEU A 10 -1.94 -16.32 -3.94
CA LEU A 10 -1.80 -17.30 -2.87
C LEU A 10 -0.34 -17.25 -2.39
N THR A 11 -0.13 -16.79 -1.14
CA THR A 11 1.22 -16.55 -0.61
C THR A 11 1.70 -17.63 0.36
N ARG A 12 0.76 -18.35 1.00
CA ARG A 12 1.10 -19.40 1.95
C ARG A 12 -0.02 -20.42 2.04
N ILE A 13 0.34 -21.68 2.24
CA ILE A 13 -0.56 -22.79 2.53
C ILE A 13 -0.04 -23.50 3.78
N GLU A 14 -0.91 -23.72 4.73
CA GLU A 14 -0.63 -24.50 5.94
C GLU A 14 -1.64 -25.63 6.06
N SER A 15 -1.15 -26.84 6.28
CA SER A 15 -2.00 -27.99 6.59
C SER A 15 -1.77 -28.45 8.02
N ARG A 16 -2.82 -28.88 8.67
CA ARG A 16 -2.76 -29.49 9.99
C ARG A 16 -3.09 -30.98 9.88
N SER A 17 -2.20 -31.82 10.37
CA SER A 17 -2.35 -33.27 10.36
C SER A 17 -1.79 -33.85 11.65
N ALA A 18 -2.40 -34.92 12.14
CA ALA A 18 -1.94 -35.64 13.34
C ALA A 18 -0.57 -36.30 13.13
N SER A 19 -0.24 -36.68 11.89
CA SER A 19 1.06 -37.23 11.49
C SER A 19 1.30 -37.06 10.00
N LEU A 20 2.54 -37.30 9.54
CA LEU A 20 2.89 -37.25 8.12
C LEU A 20 2.17 -38.31 7.26
N ASN A 21 1.63 -39.36 7.89
CA ASN A 21 0.92 -40.45 7.22
C ASN A 21 -0.62 -40.34 7.36
N ALA A 22 -1.13 -39.24 7.95
CA ALA A 22 -2.55 -39.02 8.13
C ALA A 22 -3.06 -37.96 7.14
N VAL A 23 -4.32 -38.12 6.72
CA VAL A 23 -5.00 -37.08 5.95
C VAL A 23 -5.13 -35.83 6.83
N PRO A 24 -4.79 -34.63 6.35
CA PRO A 24 -4.98 -33.40 7.10
C PRO A 24 -6.43 -33.17 7.51
N ASP A 25 -6.65 -32.71 8.72
CA ASP A 25 -7.97 -32.34 9.27
C ASP A 25 -8.25 -30.83 9.15
N GLY A 26 -7.27 -30.06 8.71
CA GLY A 26 -7.40 -28.64 8.48
C GLY A 26 -6.39 -28.11 7.48
N CYS A 27 -6.78 -27.05 6.79
CA CYS A 27 -5.91 -26.31 5.88
C CYS A 27 -6.22 -24.82 6.00
N ALA A 28 -5.18 -24.01 6.07
CA ALA A 28 -5.29 -22.56 5.96
C ALA A 28 -4.51 -22.08 4.73
N ILE A 29 -5.08 -21.12 4.02
CA ILE A 29 -4.43 -20.43 2.91
C ILE A 29 -4.36 -18.94 3.21
N TYR A 30 -3.28 -18.31 2.77
CA TYR A 30 -3.06 -16.87 2.92
C TYR A 30 -3.08 -16.24 1.53
N LEU A 31 -3.91 -15.23 1.39
CA LEU A 31 -4.10 -14.50 0.14
C LEU A 31 -3.59 -13.06 0.29
N ASP A 32 -2.66 -12.65 -0.56
CA ASP A 32 -2.33 -11.22 -0.74
C ASP A 32 -3.26 -10.67 -1.83
N ARG A 33 -4.17 -9.79 -1.44
CA ARG A 33 -5.09 -9.12 -2.35
C ARG A 33 -4.68 -7.66 -2.51
N ARG A 34 -4.38 -7.26 -3.74
CA ARG A 34 -4.20 -5.86 -4.12
C ARG A 34 -5.53 -5.27 -4.49
N LEU A 35 -5.96 -4.25 -3.74
CA LEU A 35 -7.26 -3.62 -3.91
C LEU A 35 -7.25 -2.63 -5.07
N ALA A 36 -8.33 -2.60 -5.84
CA ALA A 36 -8.60 -1.54 -6.79
C ALA A 36 -9.23 -0.33 -6.08
N LEU A 37 -9.24 0.82 -6.75
CA LEU A 37 -9.95 2.01 -6.26
C LEU A 37 -11.44 1.70 -6.07
N GLY A 38 -11.99 2.11 -4.91
CA GLY A 38 -13.38 1.87 -4.55
C GLY A 38 -13.68 0.46 -4.01
N GLU A 39 -12.67 -0.37 -3.77
CA GLU A 39 -12.83 -1.60 -3.00
C GLU A 39 -12.62 -1.31 -1.52
N ASP A 40 -13.67 -1.52 -0.74
CA ASP A 40 -13.70 -1.41 0.72
C ASP A 40 -13.80 -2.79 1.40
N GLU A 41 -13.75 -2.80 2.72
CA GLU A 41 -13.88 -4.05 3.48
C GLU A 41 -15.24 -4.73 3.27
N ALA A 42 -16.31 -3.96 3.11
CA ALA A 42 -17.66 -4.51 2.92
C ALA A 42 -17.75 -5.28 1.60
N LYS A 43 -17.15 -4.75 0.53
CA LYS A 43 -17.09 -5.43 -0.76
C LYS A 43 -16.23 -6.69 -0.70
N VAL A 44 -15.06 -6.62 -0.07
CA VAL A 44 -14.19 -7.79 0.12
C VAL A 44 -14.91 -8.84 0.97
N ALA A 45 -15.59 -8.43 2.04
CA ALA A 45 -16.36 -9.33 2.89
C ALA A 45 -17.49 -10.02 2.12
N ALA A 46 -18.22 -9.30 1.27
CA ALA A 46 -19.27 -9.88 0.46
C ALA A 46 -18.73 -10.96 -0.50
N GLU A 47 -17.63 -10.68 -1.20
CA GLU A 47 -16.98 -11.64 -2.10
C GLU A 47 -16.46 -12.87 -1.34
N MET A 48 -15.81 -12.67 -0.19
CA MET A 48 -15.29 -13.79 0.62
C MET A 48 -16.42 -14.66 1.19
N ASN A 49 -17.50 -14.03 1.66
CA ASN A 49 -18.69 -14.77 2.13
C ASN A 49 -19.33 -15.61 1.00
N GLU A 50 -19.37 -15.09 -0.23
CA GLU A 50 -19.84 -15.83 -1.38
C GLU A 50 -18.92 -17.04 -1.69
N LEU A 51 -17.61 -16.85 -1.63
CA LEU A 51 -16.62 -17.91 -1.90
C LEU A 51 -16.71 -19.07 -0.90
N VAL A 52 -16.98 -18.80 0.39
CA VAL A 52 -17.07 -19.85 1.42
C VAL A 52 -18.50 -20.37 1.59
N ALA A 53 -19.50 -19.81 0.91
CA ALA A 53 -20.89 -20.19 1.06
C ALA A 53 -21.11 -21.69 0.76
N GLY A 54 -21.83 -22.38 1.65
CA GLY A 54 -22.10 -23.81 1.52
C GLY A 54 -20.91 -24.72 1.85
N THR A 55 -19.86 -24.20 2.44
CA THR A 55 -18.69 -24.96 2.93
C THR A 55 -18.50 -24.73 4.43
N ASP A 56 -17.61 -25.51 5.08
CA ASP A 56 -17.17 -25.28 6.46
C ASP A 56 -15.99 -24.30 6.59
N ALA A 57 -15.57 -23.70 5.47
CA ALA A 57 -14.47 -22.74 5.44
C ALA A 57 -14.87 -21.43 6.13
N GLN A 58 -13.90 -20.81 6.78
CA GLN A 58 -14.01 -19.49 7.40
C GLN A 58 -12.91 -18.60 6.85
N TRP A 59 -13.12 -17.31 6.86
CA TRP A 59 -12.14 -16.32 6.44
C TRP A 59 -12.06 -15.16 7.41
N GLU A 60 -10.93 -14.52 7.45
CA GLU A 60 -10.71 -13.30 8.22
C GLU A 60 -9.69 -12.41 7.51
N ILE A 61 -9.72 -11.11 7.81
CA ILE A 61 -8.63 -10.20 7.45
C ILE A 61 -7.54 -10.38 8.50
N TYR A 62 -6.34 -10.72 8.04
CA TYR A 62 -5.21 -10.97 8.93
C TYR A 62 -4.76 -9.68 9.64
N ASP A 63 -4.65 -9.73 10.95
CA ASP A 63 -4.05 -8.69 11.77
C ASP A 63 -2.59 -9.03 12.08
N ALA A 64 -1.67 -8.25 11.51
CA ALA A 64 -0.26 -8.42 11.80
C ALA A 64 0.05 -7.95 13.23
N GLN A 65 0.61 -8.84 14.03
CA GLN A 65 1.02 -8.56 15.40
C GLN A 65 2.52 -8.42 15.51
N GLY A 66 2.98 -7.46 16.30
CA GLY A 66 4.40 -7.21 16.52
C GLY A 66 4.68 -6.48 17.81
N THR A 67 5.94 -6.22 18.05
CA THR A 67 6.38 -5.39 19.16
C THR A 67 7.18 -4.22 18.62
N SER A 68 6.80 -3.01 19.04
CA SER A 68 7.54 -1.80 18.66
C SER A 68 8.94 -1.79 19.28
N TRP A 69 9.82 -0.92 18.78
CA TRP A 69 11.16 -0.74 19.34
C TRP A 69 11.15 -0.29 20.82
N THR A 70 10.04 0.28 21.30
CA THR A 70 9.84 0.64 22.71
C THR A 70 9.32 -0.52 23.57
N GLY A 71 9.15 -1.72 23.02
CA GLY A 71 8.61 -2.88 23.71
C GLY A 71 7.09 -2.93 23.81
N LYS A 72 6.37 -1.98 23.21
CA LYS A 72 4.90 -1.98 23.21
C LYS A 72 4.33 -2.93 22.16
N PRO A 73 3.31 -3.72 22.47
CA PRO A 73 2.61 -4.51 21.46
C PRO A 73 1.95 -3.60 20.42
N VAL A 74 2.02 -4.00 19.16
CA VAL A 74 1.41 -3.31 18.03
C VAL A 74 0.59 -4.31 17.24
N VAL A 75 -0.62 -3.94 16.89
CA VAL A 75 -1.48 -4.67 15.97
C VAL A 75 -1.73 -3.78 14.76
N LEU A 76 -1.45 -4.32 13.58
CA LEU A 76 -1.74 -3.67 12.31
C LEU A 76 -2.84 -4.44 11.60
N HIS A 77 -3.99 -3.81 11.45
CA HIS A 77 -5.05 -4.29 10.57
C HIS A 77 -4.59 -4.18 9.12
N THR A 78 -4.43 -5.33 8.44
CA THR A 78 -3.76 -5.37 7.13
C THR A 78 -4.68 -5.10 5.95
N PHE A 79 -5.84 -4.51 6.18
CA PHE A 79 -6.64 -3.95 5.10
C PHE A 79 -6.06 -2.59 4.67
N LEU A 80 -5.46 -2.53 3.49
CA LEU A 80 -4.76 -1.35 2.96
C LEU A 80 -5.53 -0.81 1.74
N PRO A 81 -6.48 0.15 1.95
CA PRO A 81 -7.30 0.65 0.86
C PRO A 81 -6.46 1.36 -0.21
N ALA A 82 -6.82 1.14 -1.47
CA ALA A 82 -6.27 1.90 -2.58
C ALA A 82 -6.72 3.36 -2.50
N TRP A 83 -5.86 4.26 -2.93
CA TRP A 83 -6.13 5.70 -2.92
C TRP A 83 -5.50 6.39 -4.12
N GLU A 84 -6.04 7.53 -4.48
CA GLU A 84 -5.41 8.42 -5.45
C GLU A 84 -5.63 9.88 -5.08
N ALA A 85 -4.68 10.74 -5.44
CA ALA A 85 -4.83 12.18 -5.44
C ALA A 85 -5.20 12.64 -6.85
N LYS A 86 -6.18 13.52 -6.97
CA LYS A 86 -6.53 14.14 -8.25
C LYS A 86 -5.60 15.31 -8.52
N GLN A 87 -5.18 15.43 -9.77
CA GLN A 87 -4.25 16.49 -10.16
C GLN A 87 -4.79 17.91 -9.86
N GLU A 88 -6.12 18.08 -9.89
CA GLU A 88 -6.79 19.34 -9.68
C GLU A 88 -6.86 19.75 -8.19
N GLU A 89 -6.57 18.84 -7.29
CA GLU A 89 -6.62 19.14 -5.86
C GLU A 89 -5.56 20.15 -5.43
N PRO A 90 -5.86 21.02 -4.45
CA PRO A 90 -4.95 22.11 -4.05
C PRO A 90 -3.56 21.62 -3.68
N LEU A 91 -3.45 20.53 -2.91
CA LEU A 91 -2.17 19.94 -2.50
C LEU A 91 -1.37 19.43 -3.72
N ALA A 92 -2.03 18.75 -4.67
CA ALA A 92 -1.37 18.27 -5.89
C ALA A 92 -0.86 19.44 -6.73
N GLN A 93 -1.65 20.51 -6.86
CA GLN A 93 -1.25 21.72 -7.58
C GLN A 93 -0.08 22.43 -6.89
N ALA A 94 -0.07 22.52 -5.54
CA ALA A 94 1.05 23.05 -4.80
C ALA A 94 2.33 22.20 -5.03
N GLY A 95 2.20 20.87 -5.01
CA GLY A 95 3.30 19.95 -5.31
C GLY A 95 3.84 20.12 -6.74
N ILE A 96 2.97 20.29 -7.73
CA ILE A 96 3.39 20.53 -9.12
C ILE A 96 4.15 21.85 -9.25
N ARG A 97 3.71 22.92 -8.56
CA ARG A 97 4.43 24.20 -8.55
C ARG A 97 5.79 24.07 -7.89
N ALA A 98 5.85 23.52 -6.69
CA ALA A 98 7.09 23.31 -5.96
C ALA A 98 8.09 22.45 -6.76
N TYR A 99 7.63 21.41 -7.41
CA TYR A 99 8.48 20.57 -8.25
C TYR A 99 9.05 21.34 -9.44
N LYS A 100 8.24 22.15 -10.11
CA LYS A 100 8.70 22.99 -11.23
C LYS A 100 9.75 24.01 -10.81
N GLU A 101 9.56 24.61 -9.64
CA GLU A 101 10.50 25.61 -9.09
C GLU A 101 11.86 24.97 -8.81
N ILE A 102 11.86 23.83 -8.13
CA ILE A 102 13.11 23.16 -7.71
C ILE A 102 13.79 22.42 -8.87
N MET A 103 13.02 21.72 -9.71
CA MET A 103 13.57 20.84 -10.76
C MET A 103 13.68 21.53 -12.13
N GLY A 104 13.13 22.73 -12.31
CA GLY A 104 13.11 23.47 -13.58
C GLY A 104 12.26 22.81 -14.68
N LYS A 105 11.47 21.80 -14.38
CA LYS A 105 10.61 21.06 -15.32
C LYS A 105 9.33 20.58 -14.67
N ALA A 106 8.31 20.30 -15.47
CA ALA A 106 7.07 19.71 -14.98
C ALA A 106 7.32 18.29 -14.43
N PRO A 107 6.64 17.89 -13.32
CA PRO A 107 6.70 16.51 -12.85
C PRO A 107 5.97 15.57 -13.83
N GLU A 108 6.42 14.34 -13.89
CA GLU A 108 5.63 13.23 -14.40
C GLU A 108 4.77 12.70 -13.25
N LEU A 109 3.45 12.65 -13.46
CA LEU A 109 2.51 12.15 -12.47
C LEU A 109 2.20 10.69 -12.76
N PHE A 110 2.37 9.82 -11.79
CA PHE A 110 2.11 8.40 -11.93
C PHE A 110 1.59 7.79 -10.61
N LYS A 111 1.14 6.57 -10.68
CA LYS A 111 0.67 5.80 -9.51
C LYS A 111 1.71 4.74 -9.17
N TRP A 112 2.02 4.62 -7.89
CA TRP A 112 2.84 3.51 -7.41
C TRP A 112 2.02 2.23 -7.31
N ASP A 113 2.66 1.13 -7.59
CA ASP A 113 2.11 -0.23 -7.49
C ASP A 113 2.44 -0.93 -6.17
N PHE A 114 3.04 -0.19 -5.22
CA PHE A 114 3.36 -0.65 -3.87
C PHE A 114 2.66 0.19 -2.79
N ALA A 115 2.52 -0.40 -1.61
CA ALA A 115 1.90 0.27 -0.48
C ALA A 115 2.84 1.31 0.14
N THR A 116 2.28 2.47 0.51
CA THR A 116 2.95 3.53 1.28
C THR A 116 2.05 3.93 2.45
N ASN A 117 2.53 4.76 3.37
CA ASN A 117 1.70 5.32 4.44
C ASN A 117 0.48 6.11 3.92
N GLY A 118 0.43 6.41 2.63
CA GLY A 118 -0.72 7.02 1.98
C GLY A 118 -2.01 6.20 2.12
N PHE A 119 -1.94 4.87 2.28
CA PHE A 119 -3.11 4.06 2.57
C PHE A 119 -3.81 4.48 3.86
N ALA A 120 -3.04 4.90 4.86
CA ALA A 120 -3.60 5.39 6.12
C ALA A 120 -4.09 6.84 5.96
N CYS A 121 -3.23 7.74 5.50
CA CYS A 121 -3.56 9.17 5.40
C CYS A 121 -4.73 9.39 4.41
N ALA A 122 -4.55 9.04 3.15
CA ALA A 122 -5.56 9.25 2.12
C ALA A 122 -6.65 8.16 2.14
N GLY A 123 -6.24 6.88 2.22
CA GLY A 123 -7.17 5.78 2.08
C GLY A 123 -8.13 5.61 3.27
N ARG A 124 -7.64 5.70 4.51
CA ARG A 124 -8.47 5.54 5.71
C ARG A 124 -9.02 6.84 6.26
N TYR A 125 -8.17 7.86 6.34
CA TYR A 125 -8.50 9.10 7.05
C TYR A 125 -8.91 10.22 6.11
N HIS A 126 -8.88 10.00 4.81
CA HIS A 126 -9.24 10.98 3.78
C HIS A 126 -8.49 12.31 3.91
N VAL A 127 -7.26 12.25 4.41
CA VAL A 127 -6.35 13.39 4.48
C VAL A 127 -5.72 13.58 3.09
N PRO A 128 -5.78 14.78 2.50
CA PRO A 128 -5.13 15.05 1.23
C PRO A 128 -3.67 14.63 1.27
N THR A 129 -3.25 13.81 0.31
CA THR A 129 -1.91 13.20 0.33
C THR A 129 -1.35 13.14 -1.08
N ILE A 130 -0.11 13.55 -1.24
CA ILE A 130 0.69 13.31 -2.45
C ILE A 130 1.98 12.59 -2.04
N GLY A 131 2.64 11.95 -2.97
CA GLY A 131 3.90 11.27 -2.73
C GLY A 131 5.02 11.82 -3.62
N LEU A 132 6.18 12.04 -3.01
CA LEU A 132 7.44 12.25 -3.69
C LEU A 132 8.53 11.59 -2.85
N GLY A 133 9.41 10.85 -3.48
CA GLY A 133 10.60 10.30 -2.84
C GLY A 133 11.82 10.54 -3.71
N PRO A 134 13.01 10.66 -3.10
CA PRO A 134 14.25 10.72 -3.87
C PRO A 134 14.55 9.37 -4.52
N GLY A 135 15.22 9.39 -5.68
CA GLY A 135 15.68 8.21 -6.39
C GLY A 135 14.70 7.66 -7.42
N ASP A 136 15.08 6.54 -8.00
CA ASP A 136 14.31 5.85 -9.03
C ASP A 136 13.45 4.74 -8.40
N TYR A 137 12.12 4.87 -8.49
CA TYR A 137 11.18 3.93 -7.91
C TYR A 137 11.30 2.49 -8.49
N VAL A 138 11.81 2.36 -9.73
CA VAL A 138 12.05 1.05 -10.36
C VAL A 138 13.12 0.25 -9.63
N LEU A 139 14.00 0.91 -8.88
CA LEU A 139 15.03 0.28 -8.07
C LEU A 139 14.53 -0.16 -6.69
N ALA A 140 13.33 0.23 -6.30
CA ALA A 140 12.77 -0.14 -5.00
C ALA A 140 12.71 -1.67 -4.83
N HIS A 141 13.19 -2.16 -3.69
CA HIS A 141 13.28 -3.58 -3.36
C HIS A 141 14.21 -4.39 -4.30
N GLN A 142 15.06 -3.75 -5.08
CA GLN A 142 16.05 -4.41 -5.93
C GLN A 142 17.37 -4.62 -5.16
N LYS A 143 18.10 -5.67 -5.56
CA LYS A 143 19.41 -6.00 -4.95
C LYS A 143 20.42 -4.84 -4.98
N ASN A 144 20.31 -3.97 -5.98
CA ASN A 144 21.20 -2.82 -6.21
C ASN A 144 20.46 -1.50 -6.00
N GLU A 145 19.48 -1.45 -5.13
CA GLU A 145 18.76 -0.23 -4.76
C GLU A 145 19.75 0.85 -4.33
N ARG A 146 19.60 2.02 -4.88
CA ARG A 146 20.46 3.18 -4.63
C ARG A 146 19.71 4.47 -4.89
N CYS A 147 20.16 5.54 -4.22
CA CYS A 147 19.68 6.89 -4.42
C CYS A 147 20.86 7.82 -4.58
N ARG A 148 20.78 8.76 -5.52
CA ARG A 148 21.80 9.80 -5.66
C ARG A 148 21.65 10.83 -4.54
N VAL A 149 22.76 11.38 -4.05
CA VAL A 149 22.75 12.44 -3.03
C VAL A 149 21.99 13.67 -3.52
N GLU A 150 22.18 14.05 -4.79
CA GLU A 150 21.46 15.15 -5.42
C GLU A 150 19.93 14.96 -5.40
N ASP A 151 19.42 13.72 -5.56
CA ASP A 151 17.99 13.44 -5.50
C ASP A 151 17.46 13.66 -4.07
N ILE A 152 18.26 13.34 -3.03
CA ILE A 152 17.91 13.60 -1.63
C ILE A 152 17.86 15.11 -1.37
N GLU A 153 18.86 15.87 -1.83
CA GLU A 153 18.92 17.32 -1.68
C GLU A 153 17.71 17.99 -2.38
N ASN A 154 17.41 17.59 -3.59
CA ASN A 154 16.26 18.07 -4.34
C ASN A 154 14.93 17.75 -3.65
N ALA A 155 14.78 16.56 -3.06
CA ALA A 155 13.59 16.20 -2.29
C ALA A 155 13.44 17.08 -1.03
N CYS A 156 14.53 17.38 -0.32
CA CYS A 156 14.51 18.30 0.81
C CYS A 156 14.04 19.71 0.40
N MET A 157 14.60 20.24 -0.70
CA MET A 157 14.19 21.54 -1.22
C MET A 157 12.73 21.54 -1.68
N PHE A 158 12.29 20.47 -2.34
CA PHE A 158 10.88 20.30 -2.75
C PHE A 158 9.93 20.38 -1.55
N TYR A 159 10.22 19.68 -0.46
CA TYR A 159 9.32 19.69 0.71
C TYR A 159 9.28 21.06 1.39
N ALA A 160 10.40 21.76 1.44
CA ALA A 160 10.43 23.15 1.95
C ALA A 160 9.58 24.09 1.09
N GLU A 161 9.74 24.00 -0.24
CA GLU A 161 8.98 24.80 -1.20
C GLU A 161 7.48 24.43 -1.20
N LEU A 162 7.15 23.14 -1.07
CA LEU A 162 5.76 22.69 -0.97
C LEU A 162 5.04 23.35 0.20
N VAL A 163 5.67 23.35 1.39
CA VAL A 163 5.07 23.97 2.59
C VAL A 163 4.91 25.49 2.41
N ALA A 164 5.83 26.14 1.72
CA ALA A 164 5.74 27.57 1.43
C ALA A 164 4.62 27.93 0.43
N ASN A 165 4.13 26.95 -0.34
CA ASN A 165 3.08 27.12 -1.36
C ASN A 165 1.68 26.63 -0.92
N LEU A 166 1.52 26.12 0.31
CA LEU A 166 0.26 25.70 0.89
C LEU A 166 -0.47 26.87 1.53
#